data_bae23c9ed6555f520d91e92a13632b3f
#
_entry.id   bae23c9ed6555f520d91e92a13632b3f
#
_cell.length_a   1.000
_cell.length_b   1.000
_cell.length_c   1.000
_cell.angle_alpha   90.00
_cell.angle_beta   90.00
_cell.angle_gamma   90.00
#
_symmetry.space_group_name_H-M   'P 1'
#
loop_
_entity.id
_entity.type
_entity.pdbx_description
1 polymer ?
#
loop_
_entity_poly.entity_id
_entity_poly.type
_entity_poly.pdbx_seq_one_letter_code
_entity_poly.pdbx_strand_id
1 'polypeptide(L)'
;TKLSEINTHFMEKYYTELLEMPAVVSACNMNGEKKITAATVNQIHKVLRSCFRQAVKWGLMDKNPATDATVPKHKKQKREIWTAEMLMQAIEACDNKWLKVAFHLAFTATLRIGEMLGITWSCVDISDDAINRNCSYILINKEIERVSKNAVEELNSKDVILVFPSQRKNNTTVRVMKTPKTESSV
;
A
#
# COMPACT_ATOMS: atom_id res chain seq x y z
N THR A 1 -20.26 -23.25 2.78
CA THR A 1 -20.59 -22.97 4.20
C THR A 1 -21.69 -21.92 4.24
N LYS A 2 -22.79 -22.18 4.94
CA LYS A 2 -23.88 -21.21 5.13
C LYS A 2 -23.50 -20.21 6.21
N LEU A 3 -24.05 -18.99 6.14
CA LEU A 3 -23.78 -17.96 7.16
C LEU A 3 -24.15 -18.41 8.58
N SER A 4 -25.23 -19.18 8.71
CA SER A 4 -25.70 -19.75 9.98
C SER A 4 -24.74 -20.75 10.64
N GLU A 5 -23.82 -21.32 9.87
CA GLU A 5 -22.82 -22.29 10.36
C GLU A 5 -21.53 -21.63 10.84
N ILE A 6 -21.35 -20.35 10.52
CA ILE A 6 -20.14 -19.59 10.88
C ILE A 6 -20.27 -19.08 12.31
N ASN A 7 -19.59 -19.75 13.22
CA ASN A 7 -19.47 -19.33 14.62
C ASN A 7 -18.02 -19.03 15.00
N THR A 8 -17.78 -18.60 16.23
CA THR A 8 -16.44 -18.23 16.73
C THR A 8 -15.44 -19.37 16.60
N HIS A 9 -15.85 -20.61 16.94
CA HIS A 9 -14.99 -21.78 16.85
C HIS A 9 -14.61 -22.10 15.38
N PHE A 10 -15.56 -21.93 14.44
CA PHE A 10 -15.28 -22.05 13.01
C PHE A 10 -14.22 -21.05 12.56
N MET A 11 -14.29 -19.79 13.04
CA MET A 11 -13.31 -18.76 12.71
C MET A 11 -11.91 -19.11 13.23
N GLU A 12 -11.80 -19.59 14.46
CA GLU A 12 -10.51 -19.99 15.05
C GLU A 12 -9.89 -21.19 14.33
N LYS A 13 -10.71 -22.19 13.98
CA LYS A 13 -10.26 -23.33 13.17
C LYS A 13 -9.77 -22.85 11.79
N TYR A 14 -10.51 -21.99 11.14
CA TYR A 14 -10.10 -21.40 9.86
C TYR A 14 -8.78 -20.65 9.94
N TYR A 15 -8.53 -19.89 11.02
CA TYR A 15 -7.24 -19.21 11.20
C TYR A 15 -6.07 -20.18 11.39
N THR A 16 -6.32 -21.31 12.06
CA THR A 16 -5.32 -22.36 12.23
C THR A 16 -5.01 -23.03 10.89
N GLU A 17 -6.03 -23.32 10.09
CA GLU A 17 -5.88 -23.90 8.74
C GLU A 17 -5.12 -22.93 7.81
N LEU A 18 -5.39 -21.62 7.88
CA LEU A 18 -4.67 -20.60 7.09
C LEU A 18 -3.18 -20.59 7.38
N LEU A 19 -2.75 -20.81 8.63
CA LEU A 19 -1.33 -20.85 8.97
C LEU A 19 -0.58 -22.03 8.34
N GLU A 20 -1.29 -23.08 7.98
CA GLU A 20 -0.72 -24.26 7.31
C GLU A 20 -0.73 -24.12 5.77
N MET A 21 -1.49 -23.18 5.23
CA MET A 21 -1.57 -22.97 3.79
C MET A 21 -0.31 -22.31 3.22
N PRO A 22 0.10 -22.69 2.00
CA PRO A 22 1.20 -22.01 1.32
C PRO A 22 0.84 -20.55 1.02
N ALA A 23 1.79 -19.66 1.22
CA ALA A 23 1.65 -18.27 0.81
C ALA A 23 1.70 -18.13 -0.72
N VAL A 24 1.06 -17.11 -1.26
CA VAL A 24 1.07 -16.82 -2.71
C VAL A 24 2.51 -16.66 -3.19
N VAL A 25 2.84 -17.27 -4.32
CA VAL A 25 4.14 -17.11 -4.98
C VAL A 25 4.33 -15.64 -5.35
N SER A 26 5.42 -15.05 -4.90
CA SER A 26 5.77 -13.65 -5.11
C SER A 26 7.28 -13.51 -5.20
N ALA A 27 7.78 -12.33 -5.51
CA ALA A 27 9.23 -12.04 -5.53
C ALA A 27 9.93 -12.38 -4.19
N CYS A 28 9.21 -12.34 -3.06
CA CYS A 28 9.73 -12.71 -1.74
C CYS A 28 9.51 -14.19 -1.38
N ASN A 29 8.80 -14.96 -2.20
CA ASN A 29 8.47 -16.37 -2.00
C ASN A 29 8.46 -17.11 -3.34
N MET A 30 9.60 -17.06 -4.05
CA MET A 30 9.73 -17.60 -5.42
C MET A 30 9.53 -19.13 -5.48
N ASN A 31 9.89 -19.85 -4.42
CA ASN A 31 9.77 -21.31 -4.36
C ASN A 31 8.42 -21.78 -3.80
N GLY A 32 7.53 -20.88 -3.36
CA GLY A 32 6.24 -21.26 -2.75
C GLY A 32 6.34 -21.97 -1.40
N GLU A 33 7.53 -22.05 -0.79
CA GLU A 33 7.76 -22.80 0.46
C GLU A 33 7.25 -22.10 1.72
N LYS A 34 7.04 -20.77 1.63
CA LYS A 34 6.57 -20.00 2.79
C LYS A 34 5.08 -20.20 3.02
N LYS A 35 4.70 -20.45 4.26
CA LYS A 35 3.31 -20.50 4.71
C LYS A 35 2.76 -19.09 4.98
N ILE A 36 1.43 -18.98 5.05
CA ILE A 36 0.75 -17.74 5.45
C ILE A 36 1.18 -17.36 6.87
N THR A 37 1.55 -16.10 7.06
CA THR A 37 2.02 -15.61 8.36
C THR A 37 0.87 -15.19 9.27
N ALA A 38 1.09 -15.20 10.59
CA ALA A 38 0.13 -14.67 11.55
C ALA A 38 -0.24 -13.19 11.27
N ALA A 39 0.67 -12.40 10.69
CA ALA A 39 0.37 -11.04 10.24
C ALA A 39 -0.69 -11.02 9.14
N THR A 40 -0.59 -11.92 8.16
CA THR A 40 -1.57 -12.06 7.07
C THR A 40 -2.92 -12.53 7.61
N VAL A 41 -2.93 -13.53 8.52
CA VAL A 41 -4.17 -13.98 9.17
C VAL A 41 -4.85 -12.84 9.92
N ASN A 42 -4.08 -11.99 10.61
CA ASN A 42 -4.62 -10.80 11.28
C ASN A 42 -5.26 -9.80 10.30
N GLN A 43 -4.72 -9.63 9.09
CA GLN A 43 -5.36 -8.79 8.06
C GLN A 43 -6.66 -9.42 7.55
N ILE A 44 -6.66 -10.72 7.29
CA ILE A 44 -7.87 -11.46 6.90
C ILE A 44 -8.94 -11.34 7.99
N HIS A 45 -8.59 -11.53 9.28
CA HIS A 45 -9.50 -11.31 10.40
C HIS A 45 -10.15 -9.92 10.37
N LYS A 46 -9.38 -8.85 10.16
CA LYS A 46 -9.93 -7.48 10.10
C LYS A 46 -10.98 -7.32 9.00
N VAL A 47 -10.71 -7.88 7.82
CA VAL A 47 -11.66 -7.85 6.69
C VAL A 47 -12.92 -8.63 7.05
N LEU A 48 -12.79 -9.88 7.51
CA LEU A 48 -13.93 -10.72 7.90
C LEU A 48 -14.75 -10.09 9.02
N ARG A 49 -14.09 -9.54 10.05
CA ARG A 49 -14.77 -8.83 11.13
C ARG A 49 -15.59 -7.64 10.63
N SER A 50 -15.07 -6.92 9.65
CA SER A 50 -15.79 -5.81 9.03
C SER A 50 -16.99 -6.29 8.20
N CYS A 51 -16.81 -7.36 7.40
CA CYS A 51 -17.87 -7.98 6.61
C CYS A 51 -19.02 -8.50 7.51
N PHE A 52 -18.70 -9.27 8.56
CA PHE A 52 -19.71 -9.80 9.48
C PHE A 52 -20.40 -8.69 10.28
N ARG A 53 -19.69 -7.61 10.63
CA ARG A 53 -20.34 -6.44 11.23
C ARG A 53 -21.38 -5.81 10.30
N GLN A 54 -21.11 -5.79 9.01
CA GLN A 54 -22.08 -5.30 8.03
C GLN A 54 -23.24 -6.29 7.87
N ALA A 55 -22.99 -7.60 7.89
CA ALA A 55 -24.03 -8.64 7.84
C ALA A 55 -24.99 -8.54 9.04
N VAL A 56 -24.48 -8.28 10.24
CA VAL A 56 -25.31 -8.02 11.43
C VAL A 56 -26.17 -6.77 11.24
N LYS A 57 -25.63 -5.67 10.71
CA LYS A 57 -26.39 -4.45 10.40
C LYS A 57 -27.53 -4.68 9.39
N TRP A 58 -27.33 -5.63 8.47
CA TRP A 58 -28.35 -5.98 7.48
C TRP A 58 -29.36 -7.04 7.98
N GLY A 59 -29.23 -7.49 9.24
CA GLY A 59 -30.10 -8.52 9.82
C GLY A 59 -29.87 -9.94 9.25
N LEU A 60 -28.74 -10.17 8.59
CA LEU A 60 -28.36 -11.49 8.04
C LEU A 60 -27.76 -12.43 9.10
N MET A 61 -27.35 -11.87 10.22
CA MET A 61 -26.75 -12.57 11.38
C MET A 61 -27.11 -11.82 12.67
N ASP A 62 -27.30 -12.57 13.76
CA ASP A 62 -27.60 -11.96 15.07
C ASP A 62 -26.36 -11.35 15.73
N LYS A 63 -25.18 -11.96 15.52
CA LYS A 63 -23.92 -11.49 16.10
C LYS A 63 -22.73 -11.78 15.19
N ASN A 64 -21.69 -11.00 15.34
CA ASN A 64 -20.45 -11.13 14.56
C ASN A 64 -19.55 -12.23 15.16
N PRO A 65 -19.33 -13.36 14.46
CA PRO A 65 -18.55 -14.48 14.98
C PRO A 65 -17.04 -14.18 15.11
N ALA A 66 -16.55 -13.14 14.41
CA ALA A 66 -15.16 -12.74 14.47
C ALA A 66 -14.86 -11.78 15.64
N THR A 67 -15.86 -11.30 16.41
CA THR A 67 -15.62 -10.34 17.50
C THR A 67 -14.81 -10.98 18.61
N ASP A 68 -15.18 -12.19 19.02
CA ASP A 68 -14.61 -12.90 20.15
C ASP A 68 -13.60 -13.99 19.72
N ALA A 69 -13.34 -14.10 18.41
CA ALA A 69 -12.40 -15.09 17.88
C ALA A 69 -10.96 -14.77 18.24
N THR A 70 -10.24 -15.74 18.77
CA THR A 70 -8.81 -15.64 19.09
C THR A 70 -7.99 -15.63 17.82
N VAL A 71 -7.22 -14.57 17.62
CA VAL A 71 -6.37 -14.39 16.45
C VAL A 71 -4.92 -14.75 16.78
N PRO A 72 -4.18 -15.44 15.88
CA PRO A 72 -2.79 -15.78 16.10
C PRO A 72 -1.94 -14.56 16.44
N LYS A 73 -1.13 -14.67 17.50
CA LYS A 73 -0.25 -13.58 17.97
C LYS A 73 0.82 -13.30 16.91
N HIS A 74 0.97 -12.05 16.56
CA HIS A 74 2.01 -11.57 15.66
C HIS A 74 2.95 -10.62 16.41
N LYS A 75 4.23 -10.98 16.51
CA LYS A 75 5.27 -10.08 17.01
C LYS A 75 5.65 -9.11 15.90
N LYS A 76 5.34 -7.82 16.09
CA LYS A 76 5.85 -6.78 15.19
C LYS A 76 7.36 -6.73 15.29
N GLN A 77 8.08 -6.95 14.20
CA GLN A 77 9.51 -6.65 14.16
C GLN A 77 9.69 -5.14 14.23
N LYS A 78 10.56 -4.69 15.16
CA LYS A 78 10.98 -3.29 15.16
C LYS A 78 11.78 -3.05 13.88
N ARG A 79 11.36 -2.08 13.09
CA ARG A 79 12.14 -1.63 11.93
C ARG A 79 13.15 -0.62 12.45
N GLU A 80 14.38 -0.71 11.96
CA GLU A 80 15.35 0.36 12.14
C GLU A 80 14.87 1.60 11.41
N ILE A 81 14.91 2.72 12.10
CA ILE A 81 14.61 4.03 11.53
C ILE A 81 15.96 4.69 11.27
N TRP A 82 16.19 5.10 10.05
CA TRP A 82 17.44 5.78 9.70
C TRP A 82 17.53 7.12 10.42
N THR A 83 18.70 7.39 10.98
CA THR A 83 19.04 8.71 11.51
C THR A 83 19.45 9.66 10.38
N ALA A 84 19.56 10.94 10.68
CA ALA A 84 20.05 11.93 9.71
C ALA A 84 21.48 11.60 9.22
N GLU A 85 22.34 11.12 10.11
CA GLU A 85 23.71 10.72 9.78
C GLU A 85 23.73 9.52 8.81
N MET A 86 22.90 8.49 9.06
CA MET A 86 22.77 7.32 8.17
C MET A 86 22.28 7.76 6.78
N LEU A 87 21.33 8.69 6.73
CA LEU A 87 20.85 9.24 5.46
C LEU A 87 21.96 9.98 4.71
N MET A 88 22.72 10.84 5.38
CA MET A 88 23.82 11.59 4.76
C MET A 88 24.88 10.63 4.20
N GLN A 89 25.28 9.62 4.95
CA GLN A 89 26.19 8.57 4.49
C GLN A 89 25.65 7.83 3.25
N ALA A 90 24.34 7.50 3.24
CA ALA A 90 23.72 6.86 2.09
C ALA A 90 23.69 7.76 0.85
N ILE A 91 23.45 9.06 1.02
CA ILE A 91 23.48 10.05 -0.05
C ILE A 91 24.88 10.21 -0.61
N GLU A 92 25.89 10.27 0.24
CA GLU A 92 27.31 10.38 -0.17
C GLU A 92 27.75 9.12 -0.95
N ALA A 93 27.42 7.95 -0.45
CA ALA A 93 27.76 6.66 -1.09
C ALA A 93 26.94 6.36 -2.37
N CYS A 94 25.90 7.13 -2.66
CA CYS A 94 25.02 6.89 -3.79
C CYS A 94 25.50 7.61 -5.04
N ASP A 95 25.80 6.91 -6.14
CA ASP A 95 26.18 7.53 -7.42
C ASP A 95 24.99 7.93 -8.28
N ASN A 96 23.81 7.39 -8.00
CA ASN A 96 22.62 7.64 -8.78
C ASN A 96 21.93 8.96 -8.37
N LYS A 97 21.97 9.94 -9.26
CA LYS A 97 21.40 11.30 -9.03
C LYS A 97 19.90 11.25 -8.71
N TRP A 98 19.12 10.40 -9.40
CA TRP A 98 17.69 10.28 -9.15
C TRP A 98 17.37 9.69 -7.78
N LEU A 99 18.19 8.73 -7.35
CA LEU A 99 18.04 8.11 -6.03
C LEU A 99 18.42 9.10 -4.92
N LYS A 100 19.43 9.96 -5.13
CA LYS A 100 19.76 11.05 -4.20
C LYS A 100 18.56 12.01 -4.01
N VAL A 101 17.95 12.45 -5.11
CA VAL A 101 16.74 13.30 -5.06
C VAL A 101 15.61 12.58 -4.33
N ALA A 102 15.41 11.30 -4.59
CA ALA A 102 14.39 10.50 -3.92
C ALA A 102 14.64 10.42 -2.39
N PHE A 103 15.89 10.24 -1.95
CA PHE A 103 16.23 10.26 -0.52
C PHE A 103 15.91 11.62 0.11
N HIS A 104 16.30 12.72 -0.54
CA HIS A 104 15.96 14.05 -0.05
C HIS A 104 14.45 14.25 0.08
N LEU A 105 13.67 13.96 -0.97
CA LEU A 105 12.22 14.12 -0.96
C LEU A 105 11.54 13.24 0.09
N ALA A 106 11.98 11.98 0.22
CA ALA A 106 11.41 11.05 1.20
C ALA A 106 11.67 11.51 2.64
N PHE A 107 12.86 12.04 2.91
CA PHE A 107 13.26 12.39 4.27
C PHE A 107 12.78 13.78 4.68
N THR A 108 12.91 14.78 3.82
CA THR A 108 12.55 16.17 4.15
C THR A 108 11.05 16.43 4.01
N ALA A 109 10.41 15.92 2.95
CA ALA A 109 9.00 16.14 2.68
C ALA A 109 8.11 14.96 3.08
N THR A 110 8.68 13.85 3.60
CA THR A 110 7.94 12.63 4.03
C THR A 110 6.98 12.07 2.98
N LEU A 111 7.29 12.26 1.70
CA LEU A 111 6.45 11.86 0.59
C LEU A 111 6.32 10.34 0.48
N ARG A 112 5.12 9.87 0.13
CA ARG A 112 4.93 8.48 -0.27
C ARG A 112 5.62 8.23 -1.60
N ILE A 113 6.08 6.99 -1.84
CA ILE A 113 6.78 6.65 -3.09
C ILE A 113 5.95 6.96 -4.33
N GLY A 114 4.63 6.78 -4.29
CA GLY A 114 3.74 7.10 -5.40
C GLY A 114 3.66 8.60 -5.68
N GLU A 115 3.58 9.42 -4.65
CA GLU A 115 3.56 10.88 -4.72
C GLU A 115 4.90 11.40 -5.29
N MET A 116 6.03 10.91 -4.76
CA MET A 116 7.36 11.27 -5.23
C MET A 116 7.57 10.95 -6.72
N LEU A 117 7.10 9.78 -7.16
CA LEU A 117 7.17 9.37 -8.57
C LEU A 117 6.21 10.17 -9.46
N GLY A 118 5.17 10.76 -8.89
CA GLY A 118 4.18 11.59 -9.59
C GLY A 118 4.62 13.04 -9.79
N ILE A 119 5.69 13.50 -9.15
CA ILE A 119 6.18 14.87 -9.30
C ILE A 119 6.63 15.12 -10.74
N THR A 120 6.16 16.22 -11.31
CA THR A 120 6.56 16.73 -12.62
C THR A 120 7.04 18.17 -12.47
N TRP A 121 7.77 18.68 -13.44
CA TRP A 121 8.23 20.08 -13.41
C TRP A 121 7.10 21.11 -13.29
N SER A 122 5.91 20.79 -13.76
CA SER A 122 4.71 21.63 -13.57
C SER A 122 4.22 21.71 -12.12
N CYS A 123 4.74 20.86 -11.24
CA CYS A 123 4.41 20.84 -9.81
C CYS A 123 5.47 21.54 -8.94
N VAL A 124 6.54 22.05 -9.55
CA VAL A 124 7.69 22.60 -8.82
C VAL A 124 7.89 24.05 -9.21
N ASP A 125 7.94 24.93 -8.23
CA ASP A 125 8.35 26.32 -8.42
C ASP A 125 9.66 26.60 -7.68
N ILE A 126 10.74 26.68 -8.45
CA ILE A 126 12.10 27.04 -8.04
C ILE A 126 12.63 28.16 -8.91
N SER A 127 11.74 29.04 -9.39
CA SER A 127 12.14 30.25 -10.11
C SER A 127 12.99 31.17 -9.22
N ASP A 128 13.84 31.99 -9.83
CA ASP A 128 14.68 32.94 -9.09
C ASP A 128 13.84 33.86 -8.19
N ASP A 129 12.64 34.23 -8.66
CA ASP A 129 11.68 35.02 -7.91
C ASP A 129 11.17 34.26 -6.68
N ALA A 130 10.80 33.01 -6.82
CA ALA A 130 10.31 32.16 -5.72
C ALA A 130 11.42 31.90 -4.69
N ILE A 131 12.65 31.66 -5.16
CA ILE A 131 13.83 31.48 -4.30
C ILE A 131 14.12 32.76 -3.51
N ASN A 132 14.18 33.91 -4.18
CA ASN A 132 14.47 35.19 -3.56
C ASN A 132 13.43 35.61 -2.51
N ARG A 133 12.18 35.21 -2.70
CA ARG A 133 11.07 35.45 -1.75
C ARG A 133 10.90 34.36 -0.71
N ASN A 134 11.73 33.32 -0.70
CA ASN A 134 11.58 32.13 0.15
C ASN A 134 10.19 31.47 0.06
N CYS A 135 9.60 31.42 -1.14
CA CYS A 135 8.29 30.83 -1.39
C CYS A 135 8.33 29.68 -2.42
N SER A 136 9.50 29.09 -2.64
CA SER A 136 9.63 27.89 -3.45
C SER A 136 8.78 26.74 -2.90
N TYR A 137 8.10 25.99 -3.77
CA TYR A 137 7.23 24.90 -3.35
C TYR A 137 7.25 23.71 -4.30
N ILE A 138 6.78 22.57 -3.79
CA ILE A 138 6.42 21.37 -4.57
C ILE A 138 4.96 21.07 -4.28
N LEU A 139 4.13 21.10 -5.33
CA LEU A 139 2.71 20.76 -5.23
C LEU A 139 2.50 19.25 -5.45
N ILE A 140 1.92 18.56 -4.46
CA ILE A 140 1.65 17.12 -4.52
C ILE A 140 0.21 16.88 -4.97
N ASN A 141 -0.04 16.98 -6.25
CA ASN A 141 -1.36 16.79 -6.87
C ASN A 141 -1.46 15.56 -7.78
N LYS A 142 -0.42 14.73 -7.80
CA LYS A 142 -0.34 13.51 -8.63
C LYS A 142 0.36 12.41 -7.86
N GLU A 143 -0.06 11.17 -8.11
CA GLU A 143 0.66 9.97 -7.62
C GLU A 143 0.74 8.92 -8.74
N ILE A 144 1.81 8.10 -8.73
CA ILE A 144 1.93 6.94 -9.61
C ILE A 144 1.64 5.67 -8.81
N GLU A 145 0.67 4.89 -9.27
CA GLU A 145 0.32 3.60 -8.69
C GLU A 145 0.44 2.49 -9.75
N ARG A 146 0.75 1.28 -9.28
CA ARG A 146 0.68 0.08 -10.12
C ARG A 146 -0.66 -0.61 -9.89
N VAL A 147 -1.46 -0.72 -10.94
CA VAL A 147 -2.80 -1.34 -10.91
C VAL A 147 -2.89 -2.48 -11.92
N SER A 148 -3.85 -3.40 -11.75
CA SER A 148 -4.14 -4.41 -12.76
C SER A 148 -4.73 -3.76 -14.01
N LYS A 149 -4.50 -4.34 -15.18
CA LYS A 149 -5.11 -3.84 -16.44
C LYS A 149 -6.63 -3.86 -16.36
N ASN A 150 -7.21 -4.94 -15.84
CA ASN A 150 -8.66 -5.06 -15.65
C ASN A 150 -9.23 -3.97 -14.75
N ALA A 151 -8.53 -3.60 -13.66
CA ALA A 151 -8.98 -2.53 -12.79
C ALA A 151 -8.99 -1.15 -13.49
N VAL A 152 -8.10 -0.91 -14.45
CA VAL A 152 -8.12 0.34 -15.22
C VAL A 152 -9.34 0.39 -16.15
N GLU A 153 -9.72 -0.75 -16.74
CA GLU A 153 -10.88 -0.87 -17.61
C GLU A 153 -12.20 -0.76 -16.83
N GLU A 154 -12.30 -1.44 -15.66
CA GLU A 154 -13.49 -1.46 -14.81
C GLU A 154 -13.77 -0.13 -14.11
N LEU A 155 -12.75 0.59 -13.68
CA LEU A 155 -12.87 1.82 -12.90
C LEU A 155 -13.22 3.06 -13.75
N ASN A 156 -13.43 2.91 -15.08
CA ASN A 156 -13.79 4.01 -15.98
C ASN A 156 -12.92 5.28 -15.78
N SER A 157 -11.70 5.12 -15.34
CA SER A 157 -10.60 6.10 -15.28
C SER A 157 -10.92 7.47 -14.62
N LYS A 158 -11.92 7.59 -13.74
CA LYS A 158 -12.36 8.89 -13.20
C LYS A 158 -11.21 9.73 -12.62
N ASP A 159 -10.22 9.08 -12.02
CA ASP A 159 -9.10 9.76 -11.35
C ASP A 159 -7.76 9.54 -12.08
N VAL A 160 -7.78 8.87 -13.24
CA VAL A 160 -6.56 8.55 -14.00
C VAL A 160 -6.23 9.70 -14.95
N ILE A 161 -5.06 10.30 -14.76
CA ILE A 161 -4.52 11.38 -15.59
C ILE A 161 -3.80 10.79 -16.81
N LEU A 162 -3.01 9.72 -16.61
CA LEU A 162 -2.20 9.09 -17.64
C LEU A 162 -1.98 7.60 -17.33
N VAL A 163 -2.11 6.76 -18.35
CA VAL A 163 -1.71 5.35 -18.30
C VAL A 163 -0.37 5.18 -19.01
N PHE A 164 0.64 4.71 -18.29
CA PHE A 164 1.96 4.45 -18.90
C PHE A 164 1.93 3.13 -19.67
N PRO A 165 2.58 3.08 -20.84
CA PRO A 165 2.66 1.85 -21.61
C PRO A 165 3.36 0.73 -20.83
N SER A 166 2.86 -0.49 -20.98
CA SER A 166 3.49 -1.66 -20.35
C SER A 166 4.84 -1.95 -21.01
N GLN A 167 5.90 -2.03 -20.22
CA GLN A 167 7.25 -2.33 -20.71
C GLN A 167 7.41 -3.79 -21.19
N ARG A 168 6.52 -4.69 -20.79
CA ARG A 168 6.54 -6.11 -21.18
C ARG A 168 5.15 -6.53 -21.63
N LYS A 169 5.06 -7.28 -22.73
CA LYS A 169 3.79 -7.76 -23.31
C LYS A 169 2.94 -8.57 -22.30
N ASN A 170 3.58 -9.37 -21.47
CA ASN A 170 2.91 -10.28 -20.53
C ASN A 170 2.63 -9.67 -19.14
N ASN A 171 2.83 -8.36 -18.94
CA ASN A 171 2.49 -7.74 -17.66
C ASN A 171 0.97 -7.69 -17.49
N THR A 172 0.50 -8.22 -16.35
CA THR A 172 -0.90 -8.12 -15.91
C THR A 172 -1.21 -6.77 -15.26
N THR A 173 -0.18 -5.95 -14.99
CA THR A 173 -0.29 -4.64 -14.35
C THR A 173 0.29 -3.53 -15.22
N VAL A 174 -0.24 -2.33 -15.06
CA VAL A 174 0.25 -1.09 -15.66
C VAL A 174 0.51 -0.05 -14.56
N ARG A 175 1.31 0.96 -14.87
CA ARG A 175 1.46 2.14 -14.03
C ARG A 175 0.49 3.20 -14.50
N VAL A 176 -0.20 3.82 -13.55
CA VAL A 176 -1.11 4.93 -13.83
C VAL A 176 -0.69 6.14 -13.00
N MET A 177 -0.78 7.31 -13.60
CA MET A 177 -0.71 8.57 -12.89
C MET A 177 -2.14 9.00 -12.58
N LYS A 178 -2.43 9.31 -11.34
CA LYS A 178 -3.76 9.70 -10.88
C LYS A 178 -3.67 10.81 -9.82
N THR A 179 -4.81 11.38 -9.48
CA THR A 179 -4.94 12.29 -8.33
C THR A 179 -4.72 11.53 -7.01
N PRO A 180 -4.12 12.15 -5.97
CA PRO A 180 -3.97 11.53 -4.66
C PRO A 180 -5.32 11.12 -4.05
N LYS A 181 -5.30 10.07 -3.19
CA LYS A 181 -6.53 9.51 -2.58
C LYS A 181 -7.22 10.43 -1.57
N THR A 182 -6.54 11.45 -1.09
CA THR A 182 -7.07 12.38 -0.08
C THR A 182 -6.86 13.81 -0.54
N GLU A 183 -7.92 14.63 -0.49
CA GLU A 183 -7.85 16.07 -0.77
C GLU A 183 -6.88 16.81 0.17
N SER A 184 -6.63 16.27 1.37
CA SER A 184 -5.66 16.81 2.33
C SER A 184 -4.19 16.53 1.98
N SER A 185 -3.92 15.88 0.83
CA SER A 185 -2.56 15.67 0.32
C SER A 185 -2.16 16.71 -0.75
N VAL A 186 -2.99 17.71 -0.97
CA VAL A 186 -2.76 18.84 -1.87
C VAL A 186 -2.26 20.04 -1.07
#